data_e9eef1a7bc8e265afe79ba7d32bffc25
#
_entry.id   e9eef1a7bc8e265afe79ba7d32bffc25
#
_cell.length_a   1.000
_cell.length_b   1.000
_cell.length_c   1.000
_cell.angle_alpha   90.00
_cell.angle_beta   90.00
_cell.angle_gamma   90.00
#
_symmetry.space_group_name_H-M   'P 1'
#
loop_
_entity.id
_entity.type
_entity.pdbx_description
1 polymer ?
#
loop_
_entity_poly.entity_id
_entity_poly.type
_entity_poly.pdbx_seq_one_letter_code
_entity_poly.pdbx_strand_id
1 'polypeptide(L)'
;IESLVYKYSINNHSDIFSAVAAVRDGRIEEGAALLNAALKTSVAKGINKTEFELEKKNIYNSYKTLVANKESIQHGTYVEALVEYVMSGDSFLDIDKEFELFSKELDDVKLSDLNKRMKEIYSADTLYFLTAPSNGKDIPNEKQLEKIMTESRESKDNLLEFSSSNIELPPIQVINGKIIESSDGNFTLSN
;
A
#
# COMPACT_ATOMS: atom_id res chain seq x y z
N ILE A 1 -6.06 10.72 12.66
CA ILE A 1 -6.29 9.53 11.80
C ILE A 1 -5.92 8.29 12.60
N GLU A 2 -6.79 7.29 12.63
CA GLU A 2 -6.53 5.99 13.26
C GLU A 2 -5.92 5.01 12.26
N SER A 3 -6.33 5.09 11.01
CA SER A 3 -5.71 4.34 9.90
C SER A 3 -5.82 5.13 8.60
N LEU A 4 -4.89 4.88 7.70
CA LEU A 4 -4.86 5.41 6.35
C LEU A 4 -4.53 4.27 5.38
N VAL A 5 -5.41 4.06 4.42
CA VAL A 5 -5.27 2.99 3.43
C VAL A 5 -5.36 3.60 2.04
N TYR A 6 -4.45 3.19 1.18
CA TYR A 6 -4.49 3.50 -0.25
C TYR A 6 -4.79 2.23 -1.04
N LYS A 7 -5.61 2.37 -2.07
CA LYS A 7 -5.87 1.30 -3.03
C LYS A 7 -5.87 1.88 -4.44
N TYR A 8 -5.17 1.22 -5.33
CA TYR A 8 -5.20 1.50 -6.76
C TYR A 8 -5.83 0.29 -7.46
N SER A 9 -6.87 0.54 -8.24
CA SER A 9 -7.58 -0.49 -9.01
C SER A 9 -7.57 -0.09 -10.47
N ILE A 10 -7.12 -0.99 -11.32
CA ILE A 10 -7.09 -0.85 -12.77
C ILE A 10 -8.19 -1.76 -13.32
N ASN A 11 -9.00 -1.25 -14.23
CA ASN A 11 -9.97 -2.05 -14.95
C ASN A 11 -10.09 -1.56 -16.40
N ASN A 12 -10.81 -2.32 -17.23
CA ASN A 12 -10.92 -2.04 -18.67
C ASN A 12 -11.54 -0.68 -19.03
N HIS A 13 -12.13 0.05 -18.09
CA HIS A 13 -12.87 1.28 -18.34
C HIS A 13 -12.30 2.49 -17.59
N SER A 14 -11.67 2.28 -16.47
CA SER A 14 -11.15 3.35 -15.63
C SER A 14 -10.12 2.87 -14.63
N ASP A 15 -9.19 3.73 -14.34
CA ASP A 15 -8.27 3.55 -13.21
C ASP A 15 -8.81 4.34 -12.01
N ILE A 16 -8.89 3.70 -10.87
CA ILE A 16 -9.39 4.30 -9.64
C ILE A 16 -8.31 4.25 -8.58
N PHE A 17 -7.91 5.41 -8.09
CA PHE A 17 -7.12 5.55 -6.88
C PHE A 17 -8.02 5.95 -5.73
N SER A 18 -8.00 5.16 -4.65
CA SER A 18 -8.77 5.43 -3.44
C SER A 18 -7.84 5.67 -2.27
N ALA A 19 -8.10 6.75 -1.52
CA ALA A 19 -7.45 7.02 -0.26
C ALA A 19 -8.51 7.09 0.84
N VAL A 20 -8.41 6.23 1.84
CA VAL A 20 -9.41 6.09 2.91
C VAL A 20 -8.75 6.34 4.26
N ALA A 21 -9.28 7.30 4.99
CA ALA A 21 -8.84 7.60 6.35
C ALA A 21 -9.95 7.28 7.36
N ALA A 22 -9.63 6.44 8.34
CA ALA A 22 -10.48 6.29 9.51
C ALA A 22 -10.13 7.36 10.55
N VAL A 23 -11.13 8.08 11.02
CA VAL A 23 -10.96 9.18 11.95
C VAL A 23 -11.86 8.99 13.18
N ARG A 24 -11.47 9.58 14.30
CA ARG A 24 -12.31 9.57 15.51
C ARG A 24 -13.55 10.41 15.30
N ASP A 25 -14.59 10.03 16.02
CA ASP A 25 -15.84 10.77 16.04
C ASP A 25 -15.64 12.27 16.38
N GLY A 26 -16.29 13.14 15.62
CA GLY A 26 -16.15 14.60 15.75
C GLY A 26 -14.84 15.19 15.19
N ARG A 27 -14.00 14.41 14.46
CA ARG A 27 -12.68 14.87 13.94
C ARG A 27 -12.56 14.78 12.42
N ILE A 28 -13.66 14.91 11.70
CA ILE A 28 -13.73 14.74 10.25
C ILE A 28 -12.90 15.80 9.52
N GLU A 29 -12.98 17.07 9.94
CA GLU A 29 -12.21 18.16 9.31
C GLU A 29 -10.69 17.96 9.44
N GLU A 30 -10.24 17.56 10.63
CA GLU A 30 -8.83 17.26 10.86
C GLU A 30 -8.37 16.05 10.03
N GLY A 31 -9.22 15.03 9.94
CA GLY A 31 -8.96 13.87 9.12
C GLY A 31 -8.81 14.21 7.64
N ALA A 32 -9.71 15.05 7.12
CA ALA A 32 -9.66 15.56 5.76
C ALA A 32 -8.38 16.37 5.49
N ALA A 33 -8.01 17.25 6.43
CA ALA A 33 -6.81 18.05 6.32
C ALA A 33 -5.54 17.17 6.28
N LEU A 34 -5.45 16.18 7.15
CA LEU A 34 -4.30 15.25 7.19
C LEU A 34 -4.23 14.36 5.94
N LEU A 35 -5.38 13.86 5.46
CA LEU A 35 -5.45 13.05 4.23
C LEU A 35 -4.94 13.83 3.03
N ASN A 36 -5.47 15.04 2.83
CA ASN A 36 -5.05 15.90 1.73
C ASN A 36 -3.60 16.37 1.88
N ALA A 37 -3.13 16.66 3.11
CA ALA A 37 -1.74 16.99 3.38
C ALA A 37 -0.78 15.84 3.00
N ALA A 38 -1.15 14.59 3.32
CA ALA A 38 -0.36 13.41 2.96
C ALA A 38 -0.26 13.24 1.44
N LEU A 39 -1.39 13.28 0.74
CA LEU A 39 -1.42 13.18 -0.73
C LEU A 39 -0.63 14.31 -1.39
N LYS A 40 -0.84 15.54 -0.97
CA LYS A 40 -0.15 16.71 -1.48
C LYS A 40 1.35 16.65 -1.26
N THR A 41 1.77 16.17 -0.08
CA THR A 41 3.19 16.00 0.23
C THR A 41 3.84 14.99 -0.70
N SER A 42 3.18 13.85 -0.94
CA SER A 42 3.67 12.82 -1.87
C SER A 42 3.84 13.35 -3.29
N VAL A 43 2.93 14.23 -3.73
CA VAL A 43 3.03 14.86 -5.06
C VAL A 43 4.11 15.94 -5.12
N ALA A 44 4.24 16.76 -4.08
CA ALA A 44 5.17 17.89 -4.03
C ALA A 44 6.62 17.46 -3.81
N LYS A 45 6.85 16.56 -2.87
CA LYS A 45 8.19 16.05 -2.53
C LYS A 45 8.60 14.85 -3.39
N GLY A 46 7.64 14.15 -3.97
CA GLY A 46 7.83 12.90 -4.66
C GLY A 46 8.02 11.72 -3.69
N ILE A 47 8.11 10.53 -4.25
CA ILE A 47 8.41 9.31 -3.51
C ILE A 47 9.91 9.28 -3.20
N ASN A 48 10.26 8.91 -1.97
CA ASN A 48 11.65 8.81 -1.53
C ASN A 48 12.33 7.64 -2.26
N LYS A 49 13.57 7.88 -2.75
CA LYS A 49 14.33 6.84 -3.47
C LYS A 49 14.58 5.60 -2.60
N THR A 50 14.91 5.79 -1.33
CA THR A 50 15.17 4.67 -0.42
C THR A 50 13.92 3.82 -0.19
N GLU A 51 12.77 4.45 -0.01
CA GLU A 51 11.47 3.78 0.11
C GLU A 51 11.11 3.04 -1.18
N PHE A 52 11.32 3.67 -2.32
CA PHE A 52 11.10 3.05 -3.63
C PHE A 52 11.92 1.76 -3.82
N GLU A 53 13.22 1.82 -3.55
CA GLU A 53 14.11 0.65 -3.68
C GLU A 53 13.77 -0.45 -2.65
N LEU A 54 13.39 -0.04 -1.44
CA LEU A 54 12.94 -0.97 -0.41
C LEU A 54 11.66 -1.70 -0.85
N GLU A 55 10.69 -0.95 -1.38
CA GLU A 55 9.42 -1.52 -1.81
C GLU A 55 9.59 -2.44 -3.03
N LYS A 56 10.40 -2.08 -4.01
CA LYS A 56 10.79 -2.99 -5.10
C LYS A 56 11.31 -4.31 -4.56
N LYS A 57 12.20 -4.25 -3.58
CA LYS A 57 12.76 -5.45 -2.95
C LYS A 57 11.71 -6.25 -2.18
N ASN A 58 10.81 -5.58 -1.47
CA ASN A 58 9.73 -6.24 -0.74
C ASN A 58 8.80 -7.00 -1.69
N ILE A 59 8.36 -6.35 -2.76
CA ILE A 59 7.49 -6.94 -3.77
C ILE A 59 8.20 -8.15 -4.44
N TYR A 60 9.46 -7.99 -4.85
CA TYR A 60 10.24 -9.09 -5.41
C TYR A 60 10.33 -10.29 -4.46
N ASN A 61 10.66 -10.05 -3.19
CA ASN A 61 10.77 -11.11 -2.18
C ASN A 61 9.42 -11.78 -1.89
N SER A 62 8.31 -11.03 -1.93
CA SER A 62 6.97 -11.58 -1.76
C SER A 62 6.63 -12.55 -2.88
N TYR A 63 6.86 -12.18 -4.13
CA TYR A 63 6.68 -13.08 -5.27
C TYR A 63 7.60 -14.30 -5.21
N LYS A 64 8.88 -14.10 -4.88
CA LYS A 64 9.82 -15.21 -4.70
C LYS A 64 9.36 -16.21 -3.63
N THR A 65 8.80 -15.71 -2.55
CA THR A 65 8.23 -16.55 -1.49
C THR A 65 6.98 -17.29 -1.98
N LEU A 66 6.13 -16.62 -2.76
CA LEU A 66 4.94 -17.24 -3.36
C LEU A 66 5.33 -18.39 -4.29
N VAL A 67 6.32 -18.21 -5.16
CA VAL A 67 6.85 -19.26 -6.04
C VAL A 67 7.42 -20.43 -5.22
N ALA A 68 8.20 -20.13 -4.18
CA ALA A 68 8.77 -21.17 -3.31
C ALA A 68 7.70 -22.02 -2.60
N ASN A 69 6.53 -21.45 -2.35
CA ASN A 69 5.42 -22.11 -1.66
C ASN A 69 4.26 -22.48 -2.59
N LYS A 70 4.49 -22.55 -3.91
CA LYS A 70 3.43 -22.75 -4.90
C LYS A 70 2.58 -24.02 -4.68
N GLU A 71 3.20 -25.09 -4.18
CA GLU A 71 2.50 -26.33 -3.85
C GLU A 71 1.50 -26.19 -2.68
N SER A 72 1.62 -25.09 -1.91
CA SER A 72 0.75 -24.80 -0.77
C SER A 72 -0.35 -23.78 -1.10
N ILE A 73 -0.39 -23.28 -2.34
CA ILE A 73 -1.41 -22.32 -2.77
C ILE A 73 -2.78 -22.99 -2.74
N GLN A 74 -3.72 -22.37 -2.06
CA GLN A 74 -5.09 -22.88 -1.96
C GLN A 74 -5.79 -22.81 -3.32
N HIS A 75 -6.62 -23.83 -3.62
CA HIS A 75 -7.41 -23.87 -4.87
C HIS A 75 -8.29 -22.62 -5.06
N GLY A 76 -8.80 -22.03 -3.97
CA GLY A 76 -9.55 -20.77 -4.01
C GLY A 76 -8.80 -19.62 -4.67
N THR A 77 -7.50 -19.49 -4.44
CA THR A 77 -6.67 -18.47 -5.07
C THR A 77 -6.62 -18.63 -6.60
N TYR A 78 -6.51 -19.86 -7.09
CA TYR A 78 -6.55 -20.11 -8.53
C TYR A 78 -7.93 -19.84 -9.14
N VAL A 79 -9.00 -20.13 -8.40
CA VAL A 79 -10.37 -19.81 -8.84
C VAL A 79 -10.55 -18.29 -8.93
N GLU A 80 -10.09 -17.54 -7.93
CA GLU A 80 -10.14 -16.07 -7.94
C GLU A 80 -9.35 -15.50 -9.12
N ALA A 81 -8.13 -15.99 -9.37
CA ALA A 81 -7.33 -15.57 -10.52
C ALA A 81 -7.99 -15.89 -11.86
N LEU A 82 -8.65 -17.05 -11.97
CA LEU A 82 -9.39 -17.43 -13.17
C LEU A 82 -10.62 -16.55 -13.38
N VAL A 83 -11.34 -16.22 -12.32
CA VAL A 83 -12.48 -15.28 -12.38
C VAL A 83 -12.00 -13.90 -12.84
N GLU A 84 -10.91 -13.42 -12.30
CA GLU A 84 -10.30 -12.13 -12.69
C GLU A 84 -9.91 -12.14 -14.17
N TYR A 85 -9.26 -13.20 -14.64
CA TYR A 85 -8.95 -13.39 -16.05
C TYR A 85 -10.19 -13.28 -16.95
N VAL A 86 -11.28 -13.94 -16.57
CA VAL A 86 -12.52 -13.94 -17.37
C VAL A 86 -13.23 -12.59 -17.33
N MET A 87 -13.24 -11.92 -16.17
CA MET A 87 -13.96 -10.67 -15.94
C MET A 87 -13.21 -9.43 -16.45
N SER A 88 -11.90 -9.41 -16.28
CA SER A 88 -11.06 -8.24 -16.56
C SER A 88 -10.24 -8.38 -17.84
N GLY A 89 -10.12 -9.60 -18.36
CA GLY A 89 -9.25 -9.89 -19.50
C GLY A 89 -7.77 -9.92 -19.14
N ASP A 90 -7.46 -10.02 -17.83
CA ASP A 90 -6.09 -10.16 -17.36
C ASP A 90 -5.45 -11.47 -17.82
N SER A 91 -4.14 -11.57 -17.74
CA SER A 91 -3.46 -12.81 -18.09
C SER A 91 -3.60 -13.84 -16.97
N PHE A 92 -3.88 -15.10 -17.35
CA PHE A 92 -3.82 -16.23 -16.44
C PHE A 92 -2.57 -17.04 -16.73
N LEU A 93 -1.55 -16.87 -15.94
CA LEU A 93 -0.24 -17.48 -16.11
C LEU A 93 0.06 -18.45 -14.96
N ASP A 94 0.94 -19.42 -15.26
CA ASP A 94 1.60 -20.16 -14.19
C ASP A 94 2.48 -19.22 -13.36
N ILE A 95 2.51 -19.44 -12.05
CA ILE A 95 3.20 -18.56 -11.10
C ILE A 95 4.70 -18.39 -11.41
N ASP A 96 5.36 -19.41 -11.95
CA ASP A 96 6.77 -19.32 -12.34
C ASP A 96 6.93 -18.36 -13.54
N LYS A 97 6.03 -18.43 -14.51
CA LYS A 97 6.01 -17.55 -15.68
C LYS A 97 5.63 -16.12 -15.30
N GLU A 98 4.64 -15.97 -14.44
CA GLU A 98 4.26 -14.67 -13.90
C GLU A 98 5.43 -14.00 -13.20
N PHE A 99 6.15 -14.74 -12.35
CA PHE A 99 7.33 -14.23 -11.66
C PHE A 99 8.45 -13.85 -12.61
N GLU A 100 8.71 -14.64 -13.66
CA GLU A 100 9.73 -14.33 -14.68
C GLU A 100 9.43 -12.98 -15.36
N LEU A 101 8.19 -12.80 -15.82
CA LEU A 101 7.77 -11.56 -16.49
C LEU A 101 7.78 -10.39 -15.52
N PHE A 102 7.18 -10.57 -14.36
CA PHE A 102 7.11 -9.55 -13.33
C PHE A 102 8.49 -9.07 -12.88
N SER A 103 9.46 -9.97 -12.67
CA SER A 103 10.80 -9.60 -12.24
C SER A 103 11.49 -8.71 -13.27
N LYS A 104 11.31 -9.03 -14.56
CA LYS A 104 11.85 -8.21 -15.64
C LYS A 104 11.20 -6.83 -15.70
N GLU A 105 9.87 -6.77 -15.62
CA GLU A 105 9.11 -5.53 -15.62
C GLU A 105 9.45 -4.65 -14.41
N LEU A 106 9.60 -5.28 -13.22
CA LEU A 106 9.94 -4.57 -11.99
C LEU A 106 11.31 -3.88 -12.08
N ASP A 107 12.28 -4.48 -12.77
CA ASP A 107 13.59 -3.87 -12.96
C ASP A 107 13.51 -2.61 -13.81
N ASP A 108 12.61 -2.57 -14.78
CA ASP A 108 12.41 -1.44 -15.69
C ASP A 108 11.60 -0.28 -15.07
N VAL A 109 10.90 -0.51 -13.94
CA VAL A 109 10.14 0.54 -13.25
C VAL A 109 11.07 1.62 -12.70
N LYS A 110 10.79 2.88 -13.07
CA LYS A 110 11.57 4.05 -12.65
C LYS A 110 10.80 4.90 -11.65
N LEU A 111 11.52 5.45 -10.69
CA LEU A 111 10.97 6.40 -9.72
C LEU A 111 10.31 7.62 -10.38
N SER A 112 10.86 8.07 -11.51
CA SER A 112 10.30 9.18 -12.31
C SER A 112 8.88 8.89 -12.80
N ASP A 113 8.61 7.65 -13.18
CA ASP A 113 7.33 7.24 -13.77
C ASP A 113 6.26 7.16 -12.68
N LEU A 114 6.63 6.66 -11.49
CA LEU A 114 5.76 6.69 -10.31
C LEU A 114 5.44 8.12 -9.89
N ASN A 115 6.43 8.99 -9.82
CA ASN A 115 6.21 10.40 -9.46
C ASN A 115 5.34 11.12 -10.49
N LYS A 116 5.48 10.80 -11.78
CA LYS A 116 4.59 11.30 -12.84
C LYS A 116 3.16 10.80 -12.62
N ARG A 117 3.01 9.49 -12.38
CA ARG A 117 1.69 8.87 -12.17
C ARG A 117 0.98 9.43 -10.95
N MET A 118 1.70 9.68 -9.84
CA MET A 118 1.13 10.33 -8.66
C MET A 118 0.58 11.72 -8.95
N LYS A 119 1.25 12.51 -9.79
CA LYS A 119 0.75 13.83 -10.22
C LYS A 119 -0.52 13.73 -11.07
N GLU A 120 -0.56 12.77 -11.99
CA GLU A 120 -1.74 12.49 -12.81
C GLU A 120 -2.94 12.12 -11.94
N ILE A 121 -2.76 11.18 -11.01
CA ILE A 121 -3.79 10.75 -10.06
C ILE A 121 -4.31 11.94 -9.23
N TYR A 122 -3.40 12.75 -8.70
CA TYR A 122 -3.78 13.90 -7.88
C TYR A 122 -4.55 14.98 -8.66
N SER A 123 -4.30 15.08 -9.97
CA SER A 123 -4.94 16.04 -10.85
C SER A 123 -6.26 15.52 -11.45
N ALA A 124 -6.60 14.26 -11.25
CA ALA A 124 -7.82 13.66 -11.78
C ALA A 124 -9.07 14.14 -11.01
N ASP A 125 -10.23 13.94 -11.65
CA ASP A 125 -11.52 14.17 -11.00
C ASP A 125 -11.63 13.34 -9.72
N THR A 126 -12.17 13.97 -8.67
CA THR A 126 -12.19 13.38 -7.34
C THR A 126 -13.62 13.28 -6.83
N LEU A 127 -13.99 12.11 -6.33
CA LEU A 127 -15.22 11.88 -5.60
C LEU A 127 -14.92 11.73 -4.10
N TYR A 128 -15.78 12.27 -3.28
CA TYR A 128 -15.67 12.21 -1.82
C TYR A 128 -16.80 11.38 -1.24
N PHE A 129 -16.44 10.45 -0.36
CA PHE A 129 -17.38 9.60 0.35
C PHE A 129 -17.11 9.69 1.85
N LEU A 130 -18.18 9.81 2.63
CA LEU A 130 -18.14 9.74 4.07
C LEU A 130 -19.06 8.64 4.54
N THR A 131 -18.53 7.72 5.34
CA THR A 131 -19.32 6.74 6.07
C THR A 131 -19.19 7.03 7.57
N ALA A 132 -20.28 7.23 8.23
CA ALA A 132 -20.31 7.52 9.66
C ALA A 132 -21.48 6.79 10.34
N PRO A 133 -21.39 6.47 11.65
CA PRO A 133 -22.53 5.97 12.42
C PRO A 133 -23.68 7.00 12.40
N SER A 134 -24.92 6.55 12.39
CA SER A 134 -26.09 7.45 12.38
C SER A 134 -26.18 8.37 13.60
N ASN A 135 -25.52 8.00 14.69
CA ASN A 135 -25.42 8.77 15.94
C ASN A 135 -24.06 9.45 16.13
N GLY A 136 -23.25 9.52 15.08
CA GLY A 136 -21.93 10.19 15.11
C GLY A 136 -22.08 11.69 15.38
N LYS A 137 -20.99 12.29 15.87
CA LYS A 137 -20.94 13.73 16.17
C LYS A 137 -20.45 14.50 14.95
N ASP A 138 -21.02 15.69 14.77
CA ASP A 138 -20.57 16.68 13.78
C ASP A 138 -20.43 16.09 12.36
N ILE A 139 -21.37 15.24 11.96
CA ILE A 139 -21.38 14.63 10.63
C ILE A 139 -21.78 15.69 9.60
N PRO A 140 -20.87 16.05 8.67
CA PRO A 140 -21.17 17.05 7.66
C PRO A 140 -22.19 16.51 6.63
N ASN A 141 -23.04 17.37 6.14
CA ASN A 141 -23.83 17.07 4.96
C ASN A 141 -22.96 17.13 3.68
N GLU A 142 -23.51 16.76 2.53
CA GLU A 142 -22.80 16.71 1.24
C GLU A 142 -22.05 18.02 0.91
N LYS A 143 -22.71 19.16 0.99
CA LYS A 143 -22.12 20.47 0.69
C LYS A 143 -21.01 20.85 1.68
N GLN A 144 -21.17 20.50 2.94
CA GLN A 144 -20.16 20.73 3.97
C GLN A 144 -18.94 19.82 3.74
N LEU A 145 -19.19 18.55 3.40
CA LEU A 145 -18.10 17.61 3.08
C LEU A 145 -17.30 18.10 1.87
N GLU A 146 -17.97 18.45 0.79
CA GLU A 146 -17.32 19.00 -0.40
C GLU A 146 -16.47 20.23 -0.08
N LYS A 147 -17.02 21.16 0.71
CA LYS A 147 -16.29 22.34 1.17
C LYS A 147 -15.05 21.98 1.98
N ILE A 148 -15.18 21.12 3.00
CA ILE A 148 -14.07 20.66 3.84
C ILE A 148 -12.96 20.04 2.99
N MET A 149 -13.31 19.15 2.07
CA MET A 149 -12.37 18.46 1.22
C MET A 149 -11.68 19.40 0.23
N THR A 150 -12.41 20.33 -0.36
CA THR A 150 -11.86 21.30 -1.30
C THR A 150 -10.91 22.29 -0.60
N GLU A 151 -11.35 22.88 0.51
CA GLU A 151 -10.53 23.83 1.26
C GLU A 151 -9.24 23.18 1.80
N SER A 152 -9.33 21.95 2.28
CA SER A 152 -8.15 21.21 2.75
C SER A 152 -7.18 20.85 1.61
N ARG A 153 -7.70 20.60 0.39
CA ARG A 153 -6.89 20.32 -0.78
C ARG A 153 -6.19 21.58 -1.30
N GLU A 154 -6.82 22.74 -1.23
CA GLU A 154 -6.28 24.02 -1.69
C GLU A 154 -5.34 24.70 -0.69
N SER A 155 -5.41 24.33 0.57
CA SER A 155 -4.56 24.90 1.64
C SER A 155 -3.07 24.82 1.29
N LYS A 156 -2.34 25.93 1.37
CA LYS A 156 -0.94 26.01 1.00
C LYS A 156 0.03 25.54 2.10
N ASP A 157 -0.43 25.45 3.34
CA ASP A 157 0.43 25.38 4.52
C ASP A 157 0.62 23.96 5.09
N ASN A 158 0.12 22.93 4.43
CA ASN A 158 0.00 21.59 5.04
C ASN A 158 0.86 20.51 4.37
N LEU A 159 2.11 20.83 4.00
CA LEU A 159 3.04 19.74 3.65
C LEU A 159 3.54 19.08 4.93
N LEU A 160 3.40 17.76 5.00
CA LEU A 160 3.91 16.98 6.12
C LEU A 160 5.44 16.88 6.05
N GLU A 161 6.08 17.00 7.20
CA GLU A 161 7.47 16.63 7.32
C GLU A 161 7.55 15.14 7.68
N PHE A 162 7.98 14.34 6.73
CA PHE A 162 8.33 12.95 7.02
C PHE A 162 9.76 12.93 7.55
N SER A 163 9.92 12.75 8.85
CA SER A 163 11.22 12.36 9.39
C SER A 163 11.40 10.88 9.07
N SER A 164 12.36 10.55 8.21
CA SER A 164 12.92 9.20 8.19
C SER A 164 13.64 9.01 9.53
N SER A 165 12.94 8.49 10.53
CA SER A 165 13.63 7.97 11.70
C SER A 165 14.42 6.76 11.18
N ASN A 166 15.73 6.94 11.02
CA ASN A 166 16.63 5.80 10.99
C ASN A 166 16.49 5.12 12.35
N ILE A 167 15.60 4.14 12.40
CA ILE A 167 15.58 3.24 13.54
C ILE A 167 16.83 2.40 13.38
N GLU A 168 17.92 2.82 14.04
CA GLU A 168 19.06 1.94 14.22
C GLU A 168 18.56 0.78 15.08
N LEU A 169 18.33 -0.36 14.44
CA LEU A 169 18.05 -1.56 15.17
C LEU A 169 19.27 -1.84 16.06
N PRO A 170 19.06 -2.13 17.35
CA PRO A 170 20.17 -2.51 18.21
C PRO A 170 20.90 -3.72 17.57
N PRO A 171 22.22 -3.81 17.68
CA PRO A 171 22.97 -4.91 17.12
C PRO A 171 22.39 -6.22 17.64
N ILE A 172 22.01 -7.10 16.71
CA ILE A 172 21.52 -8.42 17.06
C ILE A 172 22.66 -9.17 17.75
N GLN A 173 22.51 -9.43 19.03
CA GLN A 173 23.42 -10.32 19.73
C GLN A 173 23.12 -11.75 19.23
N VAL A 174 24.01 -12.27 18.42
CA VAL A 174 23.94 -13.67 18.02
C VAL A 174 24.27 -14.52 19.24
N ILE A 175 23.25 -15.06 19.88
CA ILE A 175 23.43 -16.06 20.92
C ILE A 175 23.69 -17.40 20.20
N ASN A 176 24.92 -17.89 20.26
CA ASN A 176 25.26 -19.19 19.71
C ASN A 176 24.56 -20.26 20.53
N GLY A 177 23.50 -20.83 20.00
CA GLY A 177 22.87 -22.02 20.61
C GLY A 177 23.78 -23.23 20.52
N LYS A 178 23.76 -24.07 21.54
CA LYS A 178 24.45 -25.36 21.55
C LYS A 178 23.42 -26.45 21.22
N ILE A 179 23.73 -27.29 20.23
CA ILE A 179 22.92 -28.49 19.98
C ILE A 179 23.11 -29.44 21.14
N ILE A 180 22.02 -29.72 21.87
CA ILE A 180 22.04 -30.61 23.04
C ILE A 180 21.71 -32.03 22.61
N GLU A 181 20.82 -32.20 21.64
CA GLU A 181 20.37 -33.50 21.17
C GLU A 181 19.98 -33.43 19.70
N SER A 182 20.28 -34.45 18.93
CA SER A 182 19.82 -34.60 17.53
C SER A 182 19.47 -36.07 17.30
N SER A 183 18.25 -36.33 16.83
CA SER A 183 17.82 -37.64 16.39
C SER A 183 17.01 -37.52 15.09
N ASP A 184 17.35 -38.35 14.10
CA ASP A 184 16.61 -38.52 12.84
C ASP A 184 16.16 -37.22 12.15
N GLY A 185 17.05 -36.22 12.12
CA GLY A 185 16.79 -34.93 11.43
C GLY A 185 15.99 -33.92 12.23
N ASN A 186 15.54 -34.23 13.44
CA ASN A 186 14.93 -33.27 14.35
C ASN A 186 15.97 -32.65 15.26
N PHE A 187 15.93 -31.33 15.45
CA PHE A 187 16.83 -30.58 16.31
C PHE A 187 16.04 -29.97 17.45
N THR A 188 16.53 -30.12 18.67
CA THR A 188 16.05 -29.33 19.82
C THR A 188 17.09 -28.26 20.13
N LEU A 189 16.70 -26.97 20.01
CA LEU A 189 17.54 -25.87 20.44
C LEU A 189 17.12 -25.43 21.82
N SER A 190 18.09 -25.29 22.74
CA SER A 190 17.88 -24.62 24.02
C SER A 190 18.67 -23.31 24.05
N ASN A 191 18.05 -22.30 24.63
CA ASN A 191 18.70 -21.02 24.92
C ASN A 191 19.65 -21.13 26.10
#